data_201b8635a5b275d32fa2c12b2dd1a4b3
#
_entry.id   201b8635a5b275d32fa2c12b2dd1a4b3
#
_cell.length_a   1.000
_cell.length_b   1.000
_cell.length_c   1.000
_cell.angle_alpha   90.00
_cell.angle_beta   90.00
_cell.angle_gamma   90.00
#
_symmetry.space_group_name_H-M   'P 1'
#
loop_
_entity.id
_entity.type
_entity.pdbx_description
1 polymer ?
#
loop_
_entity_poly.entity_id
_entity_poly.type
_entity_poly.pdbx_seq_one_letter_code
_entity_poly.pdbx_strand_id
1 'polypeptide(L)'
;MTNTKSKATRLGFAKTLLSASIAVAISPTLVAQEQAGTTEADVEKIAVVGTRSAPRSIGDSAVPVDIISAEEFKSTGSTDITTMMQAAVPSFNVNDQPINDASTLVRPANLRGLAPDHTLILVNGKRRHRSAVITFLGGQISDGAQGPDISVIPSVALKQVEVLRDGAAAQYGSDAIAGVINFALKDDAEGGLVEFNKGQYYEGDGATTMVAGNVGLPLTDQGFVNLSREYRTADPTSRSVQRDDAAALINNGNTFVEDPAQVWGSPEIKGDLKFFAKAGLELDQNSEAYLFGNYARREVEGGFYFRNPHNRGGVNDGGTNDSGEQLLLVADLTPDLSGNCPTDIAVGSNVLENPVYINQVANNPDCFAFNELFPGGFTPKFGGIVTDALLVVGTRGELDNELNYDVSGAYGTNEIDYAISNTINPSLGPETPTSFNPGRYIQTEASFNIDINKYIDIGGNEPLFLAGGIEYRYEAFEAIAGDPKSYEVGPLAAQGFGIGSNGFPGLAARFQGKDSRNSAALYIDSEYFFSDDFMVGQLFGTRTLVILVTQPKASCLRAIN
;
A
#
# COMPACT_ATOMS: atom_id res chain seq x y z
N MET A 1 27.34 25.24 -51.30
CA MET A 1 25.93 25.04 -51.58
C MET A 1 25.29 24.40 -50.38
N THR A 2 24.47 25.13 -49.80
CA THR A 2 23.74 25.16 -48.54
C THR A 2 23.25 23.82 -47.95
N ASN A 3 23.77 23.55 -46.76
CA ASN A 3 23.38 22.48 -45.84
C ASN A 3 22.22 22.98 -44.98
N THR A 4 21.03 22.44 -45.10
CA THR A 4 19.89 22.76 -44.25
C THR A 4 19.69 21.63 -43.21
N LYS A 5 20.15 21.87 -42.01
CA LYS A 5 19.85 21.01 -40.82
C LYS A 5 18.44 21.32 -40.34
N SER A 6 17.54 20.35 -40.41
CA SER A 6 16.24 20.35 -39.77
C SER A 6 16.42 20.24 -38.24
N LYS A 7 16.03 21.29 -37.53
CA LYS A 7 15.89 21.27 -36.05
C LYS A 7 14.53 20.68 -35.71
N ALA A 8 14.52 19.49 -35.13
CA ALA A 8 13.36 18.95 -34.44
C ALA A 8 13.10 19.76 -33.17
N THR A 9 12.02 20.51 -33.16
CA THR A 9 11.54 21.27 -31.99
C THR A 9 10.89 20.29 -31.04
N ARG A 10 11.56 19.98 -29.94
CA ARG A 10 10.93 19.32 -28.78
C ARG A 10 10.00 20.34 -28.12
N LEU A 11 8.70 20.12 -28.20
CA LEU A 11 7.73 20.80 -27.34
C LEU A 11 7.96 20.30 -25.91
N GLY A 12 8.63 21.11 -25.10
CA GLY A 12 8.64 20.98 -23.66
C GLY A 12 7.28 21.38 -23.13
N PHE A 13 6.52 20.43 -22.60
CA PHE A 13 5.36 20.73 -21.77
C PHE A 13 5.87 21.45 -20.52
N ALA A 14 5.65 22.74 -20.47
CA ALA A 14 5.88 23.55 -19.29
C ALA A 14 4.94 23.06 -18.20
N LYS A 15 5.51 22.59 -17.08
CA LYS A 15 4.79 22.35 -15.83
C LYS A 15 4.33 23.69 -15.28
N THR A 16 3.18 24.15 -15.67
CA THR A 16 2.52 25.30 -15.03
C THR A 16 1.87 24.76 -13.76
N LEU A 17 2.58 24.85 -12.66
CA LEU A 17 2.01 24.79 -11.33
C LEU A 17 1.04 25.94 -11.18
N LEU A 18 -0.25 25.65 -11.19
CA LEU A 18 -1.29 26.59 -10.81
C LEU A 18 -1.18 26.79 -9.29
N SER A 19 -0.38 27.78 -8.89
CA SER A 19 -0.35 28.30 -7.52
C SER A 19 -1.62 29.12 -7.31
N ALA A 20 -2.70 28.46 -6.89
CA ALA A 20 -3.84 29.17 -6.34
C ALA A 20 -3.45 29.68 -4.95
N SER A 21 -2.95 30.90 -4.87
CA SER A 21 -2.77 31.63 -3.62
C SER A 21 -4.15 32.02 -3.10
N ILE A 22 -4.69 31.22 -2.16
CA ILE A 22 -5.84 31.62 -1.37
C ILE A 22 -5.32 32.60 -0.32
N ALA A 23 -5.46 33.89 -0.57
CA ALA A 23 -5.29 34.92 0.44
C ALA A 23 -6.53 34.89 1.37
N VAL A 24 -6.38 34.18 2.51
CA VAL A 24 -7.38 34.26 3.59
C VAL A 24 -7.17 35.58 4.30
N ALA A 25 -8.10 36.51 4.11
CA ALA A 25 -8.18 37.71 4.92
C ALA A 25 -8.64 37.31 6.34
N ILE A 26 -7.71 37.18 7.26
CA ILE A 26 -7.98 36.96 8.68
C ILE A 26 -8.35 38.33 9.29
N SER A 27 -9.61 38.60 9.52
CA SER A 27 -10.04 39.64 10.43
C SER A 27 -10.12 39.05 11.84
N PRO A 28 -9.41 39.60 12.85
CA PRO A 28 -9.50 39.07 14.21
C PRO A 28 -10.70 39.72 14.92
N THR A 29 -11.80 39.01 14.96
CA THR A 29 -12.81 39.22 15.99
C THR A 29 -12.78 38.04 16.93
N LEU A 30 -11.92 38.13 17.94
CA LEU A 30 -11.96 37.28 19.13
C LEU A 30 -13.21 37.64 19.92
N VAL A 31 -14.29 36.90 19.75
CA VAL A 31 -15.37 36.85 20.74
C VAL A 31 -15.13 35.57 21.54
N ALA A 32 -14.66 35.73 22.78
CA ALA A 32 -14.66 34.66 23.75
C ALA A 32 -16.12 34.29 24.04
N GLN A 33 -16.58 33.17 23.52
CA GLN A 33 -17.83 32.56 23.85
C GLN A 33 -17.60 31.64 25.05
N GLU A 34 -18.14 32.04 26.18
CA GLU A 34 -18.19 31.29 27.42
C GLU A 34 -18.86 29.93 27.14
N GLN A 35 -18.12 28.86 27.29
CA GLN A 35 -18.58 27.50 27.05
C GLN A 35 -19.57 27.11 28.16
N ALA A 36 -20.86 27.33 27.91
CA ALA A 36 -21.91 26.72 28.72
C ALA A 36 -21.78 25.22 28.54
N GLY A 37 -21.54 24.50 29.64
CA GLY A 37 -21.48 23.05 29.66
C GLY A 37 -22.75 22.43 29.11
N THR A 38 -22.71 22.04 27.85
CA THR A 38 -23.67 21.11 27.28
C THR A 38 -23.33 19.74 27.82
N THR A 39 -24.19 19.17 28.65
CA THR A 39 -24.31 17.73 28.81
C THR A 39 -24.25 17.11 27.40
N GLU A 40 -23.26 16.27 27.14
CA GLU A 40 -23.25 15.41 25.93
C GLU A 40 -24.59 14.70 25.88
N ALA A 41 -25.48 15.16 25.01
CA ALA A 41 -26.59 14.35 24.59
C ALA A 41 -25.93 13.12 23.91
N ASP A 42 -26.27 11.93 24.38
CA ASP A 42 -25.89 10.67 23.74
C ASP A 42 -26.36 10.77 22.27
N VAL A 43 -25.46 11.17 21.38
CA VAL A 43 -25.74 11.23 19.96
C VAL A 43 -25.83 9.77 19.51
N GLU A 44 -27.03 9.36 19.18
CA GLU A 44 -27.29 7.99 18.70
C GLU A 44 -26.34 7.66 17.55
N LYS A 45 -25.45 6.69 17.76
CA LYS A 45 -24.48 6.26 16.76
C LYS A 45 -25.20 5.40 15.72
N ILE A 46 -25.32 5.88 14.50
CA ILE A 46 -26.01 5.22 13.39
C ILE A 46 -24.98 4.55 12.49
N ALA A 47 -25.12 3.22 12.28
CA ALA A 47 -24.29 2.44 11.38
C ALA A 47 -24.94 2.28 10.00
N VAL A 48 -24.13 2.35 8.96
CA VAL A 48 -24.54 2.11 7.57
C VAL A 48 -24.19 0.68 7.13
N VAL A 49 -23.20 0.06 7.78
CA VAL A 49 -22.83 -1.34 7.51
C VAL A 49 -23.62 -2.33 8.37
N GLY A 50 -23.78 -3.56 7.89
CA GLY A 50 -24.44 -4.64 8.61
C GLY A 50 -25.94 -4.80 8.28
N THR A 51 -26.52 -3.89 7.51
CA THR A 51 -27.88 -4.00 6.97
C THR A 51 -27.94 -3.36 5.58
N ARG A 52 -28.92 -3.77 4.78
CA ARG A 52 -29.30 -3.12 3.50
C ARG A 52 -30.58 -2.33 3.63
N SER A 53 -31.23 -2.40 4.77
CA SER A 53 -32.36 -1.54 5.14
C SER A 53 -31.87 -0.15 5.56
N ALA A 54 -32.77 0.69 6.04
CA ALA A 54 -32.39 1.99 6.58
C ALA A 54 -31.28 1.88 7.63
N PRO A 55 -30.37 2.87 7.73
CA PRO A 55 -29.33 2.90 8.78
C PRO A 55 -29.95 2.71 10.16
N ARG A 56 -29.33 1.86 10.99
CA ARG A 56 -29.84 1.51 12.33
C ARG A 56 -28.91 2.00 13.43
N SER A 57 -29.49 2.20 14.61
CA SER A 57 -28.72 2.32 15.84
C SER A 57 -27.83 1.09 16.05
N ILE A 58 -26.63 1.28 16.62
CA ILE A 58 -25.74 0.16 16.97
C ILE A 58 -26.44 -0.86 17.85
N GLY A 59 -27.32 -0.40 18.76
CA GLY A 59 -28.07 -1.28 19.67
C GLY A 59 -29.05 -2.22 18.96
N ASP A 60 -29.53 -1.83 17.78
CA ASP A 60 -30.50 -2.58 16.97
C ASP A 60 -29.85 -3.39 15.85
N SER A 61 -28.51 -3.36 15.76
CA SER A 61 -27.78 -4.14 14.76
C SER A 61 -27.72 -5.61 15.15
N ALA A 62 -28.09 -6.50 14.23
CA ALA A 62 -28.02 -7.96 14.41
C ALA A 62 -26.56 -8.47 14.53
N VAL A 63 -25.58 -7.67 14.16
CA VAL A 63 -24.15 -7.98 14.20
C VAL A 63 -23.39 -6.83 14.88
N PRO A 64 -22.30 -7.13 15.63
CA PRO A 64 -21.55 -6.09 16.35
C PRO A 64 -20.86 -5.15 15.36
N VAL A 65 -21.23 -3.87 15.40
CA VAL A 65 -20.62 -2.78 14.64
C VAL A 65 -20.01 -1.78 15.61
N ASP A 66 -18.72 -1.50 15.46
CA ASP A 66 -18.08 -0.37 16.16
C ASP A 66 -18.12 0.85 15.26
N ILE A 67 -18.50 1.99 15.82
CA ILE A 67 -18.39 3.30 15.17
C ILE A 67 -17.34 4.11 15.89
N ILE A 68 -16.32 4.52 15.16
CA ILE A 68 -15.20 5.33 15.63
C ILE A 68 -15.33 6.70 14.99
N SER A 69 -15.52 7.73 15.81
CA SER A 69 -15.65 9.12 15.34
C SER A 69 -14.29 9.69 14.90
N ALA A 70 -14.33 10.78 14.13
CA ALA A 70 -13.10 11.49 13.75
C ALA A 70 -12.33 12.03 14.98
N GLU A 71 -13.03 12.39 16.05
CA GLU A 71 -12.45 12.84 17.32
C GLU A 71 -11.71 11.70 18.05
N GLU A 72 -12.29 10.50 18.07
CA GLU A 72 -11.63 9.31 18.65
C GLU A 72 -10.33 8.99 17.89
N PHE A 73 -10.31 9.09 16.57
CA PHE A 73 -9.08 8.94 15.79
C PHE A 73 -8.02 9.98 16.16
N LYS A 74 -8.40 11.25 16.26
CA LYS A 74 -7.47 12.32 16.63
C LYS A 74 -6.89 12.14 18.02
N SER A 75 -7.66 11.58 18.95
CA SER A 75 -7.22 11.35 20.34
C SER A 75 -6.04 10.36 20.44
N THR A 76 -5.80 9.54 19.42
CA THR A 76 -4.66 8.61 19.37
C THR A 76 -3.30 9.31 19.28
N GLY A 77 -3.28 10.59 18.84
CA GLY A 77 -2.06 11.37 18.62
C GLY A 77 -1.21 10.91 17.43
N SER A 78 -1.61 9.87 16.71
CA SER A 78 -0.91 9.40 15.52
C SER A 78 -1.24 10.26 14.29
N THR A 79 -0.32 10.30 13.33
CA THR A 79 -0.55 10.88 12.00
C THR A 79 -0.75 9.80 10.92
N ASP A 80 -0.77 8.54 11.32
CA ASP A 80 -0.89 7.37 10.44
C ASP A 80 -2.21 6.66 10.69
N ILE A 81 -3.07 6.59 9.67
CA ILE A 81 -4.41 6.03 9.79
C ILE A 81 -4.40 4.55 10.21
N THR A 82 -3.39 3.78 9.80
CA THR A 82 -3.30 2.37 10.18
C THR A 82 -2.99 2.22 11.66
N THR A 83 -2.14 3.08 12.21
CA THR A 83 -1.84 3.14 13.65
C THR A 83 -3.05 3.63 14.45
N MET A 84 -3.79 4.62 13.93
CA MET A 84 -5.05 5.05 14.55
C MET A 84 -6.06 3.92 14.62
N MET A 85 -6.20 3.14 13.52
CA MET A 85 -7.07 1.97 13.48
C MET A 85 -6.65 0.89 14.49
N GLN A 86 -5.36 0.59 14.61
CA GLN A 86 -4.86 -0.38 15.61
C GLN A 86 -5.18 0.05 17.04
N ALA A 87 -5.10 1.35 17.33
CA ALA A 87 -5.41 1.88 18.65
C ALA A 87 -6.91 1.83 18.97
N ALA A 88 -7.77 2.09 17.95
CA ALA A 88 -9.22 2.19 18.13
C ALA A 88 -9.94 0.83 17.98
N VAL A 89 -9.40 -0.12 17.21
CA VAL A 89 -10.01 -1.41 16.88
C VAL A 89 -9.12 -2.56 17.34
N PRO A 90 -9.35 -3.17 18.50
CA PRO A 90 -8.49 -4.22 19.04
C PRO A 90 -8.34 -5.48 18.15
N SER A 91 -9.30 -5.73 17.26
CA SER A 91 -9.26 -6.85 16.31
C SER A 91 -8.53 -6.53 15.01
N PHE A 92 -8.16 -5.27 14.79
CA PHE A 92 -7.43 -4.80 13.63
C PHE A 92 -5.92 -4.87 13.89
N ASN A 93 -5.19 -5.42 12.95
CA ASN A 93 -3.73 -5.48 13.01
C ASN A 93 -3.13 -5.12 11.66
N VAL A 94 -2.02 -4.42 11.71
CA VAL A 94 -1.19 -4.11 10.54
C VAL A 94 0.21 -4.62 10.82
N ASN A 95 0.76 -5.34 9.86
CA ASN A 95 2.12 -5.83 9.97
C ASN A 95 3.10 -4.67 9.74
N ASP A 96 3.76 -4.24 10.80
CA ASP A 96 4.82 -3.22 10.78
C ASP A 96 6.20 -3.83 10.58
N GLN A 97 6.32 -4.92 9.84
CA GLN A 97 7.63 -5.51 9.56
C GLN A 97 8.49 -4.53 8.76
N PRO A 98 9.58 -4.03 9.34
CA PRO A 98 10.43 -3.03 8.69
C PRO A 98 11.22 -3.57 7.52
N ILE A 99 11.36 -4.89 7.43
CA ILE A 99 12.02 -5.60 6.35
C ILE A 99 11.06 -6.66 5.84
N ASN A 100 10.22 -6.31 4.88
CA ASN A 100 9.25 -7.22 4.28
C ASN A 100 8.90 -6.80 2.86
N ASP A 101 9.91 -6.71 1.99
CA ASP A 101 9.74 -6.42 0.57
C ASP A 101 8.62 -5.37 0.30
N ALA A 102 7.68 -5.69 -0.59
CA ALA A 102 6.62 -4.78 -0.98
C ALA A 102 5.63 -4.41 0.15
N SER A 103 5.50 -5.21 1.21
CA SER A 103 4.63 -4.91 2.36
C SER A 103 5.13 -3.72 3.20
N THR A 104 6.38 -3.32 3.02
CA THR A 104 6.89 -2.07 3.58
C THR A 104 6.25 -0.84 2.92
N LEU A 105 5.88 -0.95 1.64
CA LEU A 105 5.28 0.14 0.86
C LEU A 105 3.77 0.28 1.10
N VAL A 106 3.06 -0.85 1.11
CA VAL A 106 1.63 -0.93 1.43
C VAL A 106 1.46 -1.96 2.53
N ARG A 107 1.01 -1.51 3.70
CA ARG A 107 0.80 -2.36 4.86
C ARG A 107 -0.62 -2.94 4.83
N PRO A 108 -0.78 -4.20 4.41
CA PRO A 108 -2.10 -4.81 4.33
C PRO A 108 -2.75 -4.93 5.71
N ALA A 109 -4.02 -4.57 5.81
CA ALA A 109 -4.77 -4.63 7.04
C ALA A 109 -5.30 -6.03 7.31
N ASN A 110 -5.08 -6.56 8.51
CA ASN A 110 -5.64 -7.81 8.97
C ASN A 110 -6.73 -7.52 10.00
N LEU A 111 -7.88 -8.15 9.85
CA LEU A 111 -8.95 -8.10 10.82
C LEU A 111 -9.14 -9.50 11.43
N ARG A 112 -9.21 -9.60 12.77
CA ARG A 112 -9.41 -10.86 13.48
C ARG A 112 -8.33 -11.93 13.18
N GLY A 113 -7.12 -11.51 12.80
CA GLY A 113 -6.02 -12.41 12.45
C GLY A 113 -6.18 -13.15 11.12
N LEU A 114 -7.09 -12.72 10.25
CA LEU A 114 -7.27 -13.28 8.91
C LEU A 114 -6.52 -12.46 7.87
N ALA A 115 -6.27 -13.06 6.70
CA ALA A 115 -5.55 -12.40 5.61
C ALA A 115 -6.28 -11.15 5.09
N PRO A 116 -5.55 -10.15 4.54
CA PRO A 116 -6.13 -8.89 4.06
C PRO A 116 -7.24 -9.02 3.03
N ASP A 117 -7.19 -10.03 2.17
CA ASP A 117 -8.24 -10.34 1.17
C ASP A 117 -9.57 -10.77 1.79
N HIS A 118 -9.57 -11.12 3.09
CA HIS A 118 -10.77 -11.50 3.83
C HIS A 118 -11.42 -10.32 4.55
N THR A 119 -10.84 -9.14 4.47
CA THR A 119 -11.37 -7.90 5.04
C THR A 119 -11.86 -6.99 3.93
N LEU A 120 -13.17 -6.79 3.85
CA LEU A 120 -13.74 -5.87 2.87
C LEU A 120 -13.56 -4.42 3.33
N ILE A 121 -12.91 -3.62 2.49
CA ILE A 121 -12.77 -2.18 2.71
C ILE A 121 -13.76 -1.44 1.81
N LEU A 122 -14.54 -0.56 2.42
CA LEU A 122 -15.50 0.32 1.75
C LEU A 122 -15.12 1.79 1.98
N VAL A 123 -15.51 2.64 1.05
CA VAL A 123 -15.53 4.10 1.20
C VAL A 123 -16.93 4.56 0.85
N ASN A 124 -17.63 5.20 1.78
CA ASN A 124 -19.04 5.58 1.64
C ASN A 124 -19.94 4.41 1.15
N GLY A 125 -19.70 3.20 1.70
CA GLY A 125 -20.45 2.00 1.33
C GLY A 125 -20.07 1.37 -0.01
N LYS A 126 -19.16 1.95 -0.79
CA LYS A 126 -18.69 1.40 -2.08
C LYS A 126 -17.33 0.73 -1.93
N ARG A 127 -17.17 -0.42 -2.59
CA ARG A 127 -15.94 -1.23 -2.54
C ARG A 127 -14.72 -0.44 -2.98
N ARG A 128 -13.65 -0.50 -2.18
CA ARG A 128 -12.35 0.01 -2.56
C ARG A 128 -11.57 -1.05 -3.36
N HIS A 129 -10.87 -0.60 -4.41
CA HIS A 129 -9.98 -1.45 -5.20
C HIS A 129 -8.78 -1.93 -4.38
N ARG A 130 -8.18 -3.03 -4.81
CA ARG A 130 -6.97 -3.60 -4.19
C ARG A 130 -5.75 -2.77 -4.51
N SER A 131 -4.71 -2.91 -3.68
CA SER A 131 -3.38 -2.40 -4.00
C SER A 131 -2.67 -3.28 -5.04
N ALA A 132 -1.61 -2.77 -5.64
CA ALA A 132 -0.75 -3.56 -6.52
C ALA A 132 0.24 -4.46 -5.75
N VAL A 133 0.31 -4.34 -4.42
CA VAL A 133 1.16 -5.19 -3.59
C VAL A 133 0.51 -6.55 -3.40
N ILE A 134 1.23 -7.60 -3.80
CA ILE A 134 1.00 -8.98 -3.37
C ILE A 134 2.04 -9.27 -2.30
N THR A 135 1.59 -9.66 -1.13
CA THR A 135 2.48 -9.94 0.00
C THR A 135 3.26 -11.23 -0.24
N PHE A 136 4.58 -11.15 -0.24
CA PHE A 136 5.48 -12.29 -0.33
C PHE A 136 6.43 -12.30 0.86
N LEU A 137 6.97 -13.46 1.17
CA LEU A 137 8.01 -13.70 2.18
C LEU A 137 7.57 -13.49 3.62
N GLY A 138 7.91 -14.44 4.42
CA GLY A 138 7.79 -14.36 5.86
C GLY A 138 6.94 -15.43 6.51
N GLY A 139 6.34 -16.36 5.75
CA GLY A 139 5.49 -17.42 6.32
C GLY A 139 4.35 -16.86 7.15
N GLN A 140 3.83 -15.70 6.77
CA GLN A 140 2.80 -14.96 7.47
C GLN A 140 1.41 -15.35 6.95
N ILE A 141 0.39 -15.10 7.74
CA ILE A 141 -1.02 -15.24 7.36
C ILE A 141 -1.35 -14.45 6.07
N SER A 142 -0.57 -13.41 5.79
CA SER A 142 -0.79 -12.52 4.64
C SER A 142 -0.08 -12.98 3.36
N ASP A 143 0.72 -14.05 3.37
CA ASP A 143 1.46 -14.49 2.18
C ASP A 143 0.52 -14.83 1.02
N GLY A 144 0.75 -14.21 -0.13
CA GLY A 144 -0.09 -14.31 -1.32
C GLY A 144 -1.32 -13.40 -1.32
N ALA A 145 -1.59 -12.68 -0.22
CA ALA A 145 -2.73 -11.79 -0.09
C ALA A 145 -2.51 -10.47 -0.81
N GLN A 146 -3.60 -9.87 -1.29
CA GLN A 146 -3.62 -8.58 -2.00
C GLN A 146 -4.75 -7.70 -1.46
N GLY A 147 -4.52 -7.03 -0.32
CA GLY A 147 -5.49 -6.13 0.31
C GLY A 147 -5.49 -4.72 -0.28
N PRO A 148 -6.55 -3.92 -0.05
CA PRO A 148 -6.56 -2.49 -0.37
C PRO A 148 -5.54 -1.69 0.43
N ASP A 149 -5.02 -0.60 -0.17
CA ASP A 149 -4.23 0.40 0.57
C ASP A 149 -5.15 1.39 1.29
N ILE A 150 -5.24 1.29 2.60
CA ILE A 150 -6.02 2.23 3.42
C ILE A 150 -5.21 3.46 3.82
N SER A 151 -3.88 3.41 3.73
CA SER A 151 -3.00 4.51 4.15
C SER A 151 -3.10 5.74 3.24
N VAL A 152 -3.73 5.61 2.07
CA VAL A 152 -4.00 6.70 1.14
C VAL A 152 -5.21 7.57 1.53
N ILE A 153 -5.98 7.17 2.56
CA ILE A 153 -7.14 7.91 3.06
C ILE A 153 -6.66 8.92 4.10
N PRO A 154 -6.82 10.23 3.88
CA PRO A 154 -6.45 11.23 4.88
C PRO A 154 -7.45 11.23 6.03
N SER A 155 -6.96 11.21 7.27
CA SER A 155 -7.81 11.19 8.46
C SER A 155 -8.74 12.41 8.54
N VAL A 156 -8.31 13.56 8.02
CA VAL A 156 -9.06 14.81 7.98
C VAL A 156 -10.31 14.75 7.08
N ALA A 157 -10.37 13.77 6.14
CA ALA A 157 -11.52 13.55 5.27
C ALA A 157 -12.63 12.72 5.93
N LEU A 158 -12.35 12.09 7.07
CA LEU A 158 -13.25 11.14 7.69
C LEU A 158 -14.27 11.85 8.58
N LYS A 159 -15.53 11.41 8.49
CA LYS A 159 -16.63 11.67 9.39
C LYS A 159 -16.63 10.62 10.52
N GLN A 160 -16.55 9.36 10.12
CA GLN A 160 -16.47 8.20 11.01
C GLN A 160 -15.90 6.98 10.28
N VAL A 161 -15.50 5.98 11.04
CA VAL A 161 -15.18 4.64 10.52
C VAL A 161 -16.09 3.63 11.20
N GLU A 162 -16.68 2.74 10.41
CA GLU A 162 -17.55 1.68 10.87
C GLU A 162 -16.84 0.35 10.68
N VAL A 163 -16.79 -0.46 11.72
CA VAL A 163 -16.14 -1.77 11.70
C VAL A 163 -17.11 -2.86 12.09
N LEU A 164 -17.53 -3.64 11.11
CA LEU A 164 -18.32 -4.83 11.31
C LEU A 164 -17.37 -6.00 11.60
N ARG A 165 -17.35 -6.47 12.84
CA ARG A 165 -16.43 -7.48 13.34
C ARG A 165 -16.93 -8.92 13.20
N ASP A 166 -17.82 -9.19 12.29
CA ASP A 166 -18.31 -10.53 12.03
C ASP A 166 -18.22 -10.91 10.55
N GLY A 167 -18.33 -12.20 10.25
CA GLY A 167 -18.37 -12.69 8.88
C GLY A 167 -19.62 -12.19 8.16
N ALA A 168 -19.44 -11.25 7.25
CA ALA A 168 -20.52 -10.66 6.45
C ALA A 168 -20.47 -11.13 4.98
N ALA A 169 -19.82 -12.28 4.74
CA ALA A 169 -19.62 -12.81 3.38
C ALA A 169 -20.94 -13.08 2.65
N ALA A 170 -21.99 -13.42 3.37
CA ALA A 170 -23.32 -13.56 2.78
C ALA A 170 -23.84 -12.24 2.21
N GLN A 171 -23.65 -11.13 2.94
CA GLN A 171 -24.16 -9.80 2.57
C GLN A 171 -23.26 -9.06 1.58
N TYR A 172 -21.93 -9.21 1.72
CA TYR A 172 -20.94 -8.42 0.98
C TYR A 172 -20.04 -9.23 0.03
N GLY A 173 -20.21 -10.56 0.02
CA GLY A 173 -19.40 -11.47 -0.80
C GLY A 173 -18.17 -12.02 -0.08
N SER A 174 -17.40 -12.85 -0.79
CA SER A 174 -16.28 -13.63 -0.24
C SER A 174 -15.14 -12.82 0.39
N ASP A 175 -15.06 -11.52 0.12
CA ASP A 175 -14.01 -10.66 0.64
C ASP A 175 -14.31 -10.17 2.07
N ALA A 176 -15.52 -10.43 2.60
CA ALA A 176 -15.98 -10.01 3.93
C ALA A 176 -16.06 -11.17 4.94
N ILE A 177 -15.10 -12.10 4.88
CA ILE A 177 -15.03 -13.26 5.81
C ILE A 177 -14.59 -12.81 7.22
N ALA A 178 -13.60 -11.94 7.29
CA ALA A 178 -13.11 -11.38 8.55
C ALA A 178 -14.02 -10.27 9.08
N GLY A 179 -14.65 -9.53 8.18
CA GLY A 179 -15.50 -8.40 8.49
C GLY A 179 -15.45 -7.33 7.41
N VAL A 180 -16.04 -6.17 7.73
CA VAL A 180 -16.12 -5.01 6.84
C VAL A 180 -15.63 -3.78 7.57
N ILE A 181 -14.83 -2.95 6.90
CA ILE A 181 -14.43 -1.62 7.39
C ILE A 181 -14.92 -0.59 6.38
N ASN A 182 -15.79 0.32 6.81
CA ASN A 182 -16.32 1.39 5.98
C ASN A 182 -15.80 2.76 6.45
N PHE A 183 -15.14 3.47 5.57
CA PHE A 183 -14.67 4.83 5.78
C PHE A 183 -15.71 5.81 5.26
N ALA A 184 -16.49 6.42 6.17
CA ALA A 184 -17.46 7.44 5.83
C ALA A 184 -16.76 8.80 5.71
N LEU A 185 -16.87 9.44 4.55
CA LEU A 185 -16.29 10.74 4.26
C LEU A 185 -17.21 11.87 4.73
N LYS A 186 -16.60 13.00 5.11
CA LYS A 186 -17.31 14.24 5.40
C LYS A 186 -18.15 14.71 4.23
N ASP A 187 -19.28 15.31 4.53
CA ASP A 187 -20.28 15.83 3.60
C ASP A 187 -20.72 17.26 3.95
N ASP A 188 -19.96 17.95 4.78
CA ASP A 188 -20.25 19.33 5.17
C ASP A 188 -20.25 20.25 3.93
N ALA A 189 -21.27 21.09 3.80
CA ALA A 189 -21.42 22.08 2.74
C ALA A 189 -20.75 23.43 3.09
N GLU A 190 -20.27 23.57 4.32
CA GLU A 190 -19.63 24.80 4.82
C GLU A 190 -18.64 24.47 5.94
N GLY A 191 -17.81 25.44 6.26
CA GLY A 191 -16.80 25.29 7.30
C GLY A 191 -15.51 24.66 6.79
N GLY A 192 -14.61 24.41 7.70
CA GLY A 192 -13.33 23.81 7.36
C GLY A 192 -12.41 23.65 8.56
N LEU A 193 -11.34 22.89 8.35
CA LEU A 193 -10.32 22.55 9.34
C LEU A 193 -8.94 22.60 8.71
N VAL A 194 -7.99 23.16 9.43
CA VAL A 194 -6.55 23.03 9.12
C VAL A 194 -5.86 22.39 10.32
N GLU A 195 -5.07 21.38 10.07
CA GLU A 195 -4.37 20.63 11.08
C GLU A 195 -2.87 20.62 10.77
N PHE A 196 -2.07 20.86 11.82
CA PHE A 196 -0.62 20.75 11.77
C PHE A 196 -0.17 19.83 12.90
N ASN A 197 0.54 18.76 12.56
CA ASN A 197 1.12 17.84 13.52
C ASN A 197 2.62 17.76 13.34
N LYS A 198 3.35 17.81 14.46
CA LYS A 198 4.77 17.54 14.52
C LYS A 198 5.06 16.67 15.73
N GLY A 199 5.73 15.56 15.51
CA GLY A 199 6.06 14.59 16.56
C GLY A 199 7.42 13.97 16.36
N GLN A 200 7.92 13.33 17.41
CA GLN A 200 9.16 12.56 17.42
C GLN A 200 9.09 11.55 18.56
N TYR A 201 9.73 10.40 18.41
CA TYR A 201 9.86 9.45 19.51
C TYR A 201 10.86 9.94 20.55
N TYR A 202 10.72 9.47 21.80
CA TYR A 202 11.60 9.84 22.92
C TYR A 202 13.06 9.40 22.70
N GLU A 203 13.29 8.43 21.83
CA GLU A 203 14.60 7.96 21.42
C GLU A 203 15.31 8.94 20.47
N GLY A 204 14.61 9.98 20.02
CA GLY A 204 15.19 11.05 19.18
C GLY A 204 15.14 10.75 17.68
N ASP A 205 14.42 9.70 17.26
CA ASP A 205 14.20 9.31 15.87
C ASP A 205 12.72 9.43 15.47
N GLY A 206 12.38 9.09 14.21
CA GLY A 206 11.02 9.04 13.71
C GLY A 206 10.32 10.40 13.70
N ALA A 207 11.06 11.49 13.49
CA ALA A 207 10.47 12.82 13.40
C ALA A 207 9.42 12.85 12.28
N THR A 208 8.20 13.27 12.63
CA THR A 208 7.06 13.31 11.71
C THR A 208 6.55 14.73 11.61
N THR A 209 6.22 15.15 10.39
CA THR A 209 5.53 16.42 10.13
C THR A 209 4.34 16.15 9.22
N MET A 210 3.16 16.64 9.59
CA MET A 210 1.94 16.55 8.80
C MET A 210 1.24 17.90 8.74
N VAL A 211 0.75 18.24 7.56
CA VAL A 211 -0.16 19.37 7.32
C VAL A 211 -1.38 18.82 6.60
N ALA A 212 -2.55 19.05 7.16
CA ALA A 212 -3.80 18.60 6.56
C ALA A 212 -4.86 19.70 6.59
N GLY A 213 -5.81 19.63 5.68
CA GLY A 213 -6.93 20.53 5.62
C GLY A 213 -8.14 19.87 5.00
N ASN A 214 -9.31 20.29 5.48
CA ASN A 214 -10.60 19.93 4.94
C ASN A 214 -11.45 21.22 4.81
N VAL A 215 -12.24 21.31 3.76
CA VAL A 215 -13.19 22.41 3.55
C VAL A 215 -14.46 21.90 2.90
N GLY A 216 -15.60 22.29 3.47
CA GLY A 216 -16.93 22.16 2.88
C GLY A 216 -17.30 23.43 2.13
N LEU A 217 -17.87 23.28 0.95
CA LEU A 217 -18.33 24.37 0.10
C LEU A 217 -19.72 24.02 -0.44
N PRO A 218 -20.67 24.98 -0.49
CA PRO A 218 -21.91 24.75 -1.18
C PRO A 218 -21.68 24.69 -2.69
N LEU A 219 -22.25 23.67 -3.36
CA LEU A 219 -22.21 23.56 -4.82
C LEU A 219 -23.33 24.38 -5.45
N THR A 220 -24.51 24.29 -4.85
CA THR A 220 -25.72 25.04 -5.12
C THR A 220 -26.51 25.13 -3.81
N ASP A 221 -27.74 25.69 -3.83
CA ASP A 221 -28.64 25.61 -2.67
C ASP A 221 -29.03 24.17 -2.30
N GLN A 222 -28.74 23.20 -3.17
CA GLN A 222 -29.13 21.78 -3.08
C GLN A 222 -27.94 20.81 -3.17
N GLY A 223 -26.72 21.30 -2.95
CA GLY A 223 -25.55 20.44 -3.10
C GLY A 223 -24.34 20.94 -2.34
N PHE A 224 -23.35 20.05 -2.22
CA PHE A 224 -22.09 20.33 -1.54
C PHE A 224 -20.88 19.78 -2.29
N VAL A 225 -19.72 20.34 -2.00
CA VAL A 225 -18.41 19.79 -2.32
C VAL A 225 -17.55 19.85 -1.07
N ASN A 226 -17.02 18.71 -0.66
CA ASN A 226 -16.09 18.58 0.46
C ASN A 226 -14.73 18.16 -0.06
N LEU A 227 -13.69 18.94 0.23
CA LEU A 227 -12.33 18.73 -0.24
C LEU A 227 -11.39 18.52 0.93
N SER A 228 -10.54 17.51 0.83
CA SER A 228 -9.52 17.19 1.83
C SER A 228 -8.15 17.03 1.19
N ARG A 229 -7.13 17.54 1.87
CA ARG A 229 -5.73 17.36 1.46
C ARG A 229 -4.86 17.10 2.69
N GLU A 230 -3.91 16.20 2.54
CA GLU A 230 -2.90 15.88 3.55
C GLU A 230 -1.53 15.76 2.90
N TYR A 231 -0.52 16.30 3.55
CA TYR A 231 0.89 16.05 3.22
C TYR A 231 1.66 15.68 4.47
N ARG A 232 2.39 14.56 4.41
CA ARG A 232 3.13 14.01 5.54
C ARG A 232 4.54 13.60 5.13
N THR A 233 5.49 13.79 6.04
CA THR A 233 6.83 13.20 6.00
C THR A 233 7.11 12.49 7.32
N ALA A 234 7.93 11.45 7.30
CA ALA A 234 8.37 10.76 8.51
C ALA A 234 9.80 10.24 8.33
N ASP A 235 10.66 10.57 9.28
CA ASP A 235 12.00 10.02 9.36
C ASP A 235 11.92 8.54 9.78
N PRO A 236 12.90 7.69 9.41
CA PRO A 236 12.95 6.31 9.82
C PRO A 236 13.17 6.19 11.33
N THR A 237 12.76 5.06 11.90
CA THR A 237 13.11 4.71 13.27
C THR A 237 14.10 3.56 13.31
N SER A 238 14.83 3.42 14.43
CA SER A 238 15.69 2.27 14.66
C SER A 238 15.47 1.73 16.07
N ARG A 239 15.16 0.44 16.16
CA ARG A 239 15.10 -0.32 17.43
C ARG A 239 16.08 -1.50 17.34
N SER A 240 17.23 -1.22 16.71
CA SER A 240 18.21 -2.23 16.34
C SER A 240 19.32 -2.31 17.39
N VAL A 241 19.84 -3.49 17.55
CA VAL A 241 21.14 -3.76 18.16
C VAL A 241 22.08 -4.24 17.07
N GLN A 242 23.39 -4.02 17.25
CA GLN A 242 24.36 -4.51 16.27
C GLN A 242 24.29 -6.05 16.17
N ARG A 243 24.35 -6.56 14.97
CA ARG A 243 24.41 -7.99 14.68
C ARG A 243 25.76 -8.57 15.16
N ASP A 244 25.75 -9.79 15.67
CA ASP A 244 26.95 -10.45 16.18
C ASP A 244 28.03 -10.58 15.09
N ASP A 245 27.64 -10.91 13.85
CA ASP A 245 28.56 -11.07 12.73
C ASP A 245 29.17 -9.70 12.29
N ALA A 246 28.41 -8.63 12.32
CA ALA A 246 28.90 -7.28 12.06
C ALA A 246 29.80 -6.76 13.20
N ALA A 247 29.40 -7.00 14.44
CA ALA A 247 30.23 -6.67 15.62
C ALA A 247 31.57 -7.39 15.59
N ALA A 248 31.58 -8.67 15.17
CA ALA A 248 32.83 -9.44 15.03
C ALA A 248 33.76 -8.82 13.98
N LEU A 249 33.23 -8.34 12.86
CA LEU A 249 34.02 -7.63 11.84
C LEU A 249 34.64 -6.34 12.38
N ILE A 250 33.86 -5.52 13.09
CA ILE A 250 34.32 -4.28 13.72
C ILE A 250 35.43 -4.58 14.74
N ASN A 251 35.21 -5.57 15.61
CA ASN A 251 36.18 -5.96 16.64
C ASN A 251 37.49 -6.50 16.05
N ASN A 252 37.44 -7.02 14.82
CA ASN A 252 38.63 -7.48 14.08
C ASN A 252 39.21 -6.41 13.15
N GLY A 253 38.84 -5.13 13.33
CA GLY A 253 39.49 -4.00 12.66
C GLY A 253 38.81 -3.53 11.37
N ASN A 254 37.68 -4.12 10.94
CA ASN A 254 36.96 -3.60 9.78
C ASN A 254 36.18 -2.34 10.15
N THR A 255 36.73 -1.19 9.79
CA THR A 255 36.17 0.15 10.11
C THR A 255 35.10 0.62 9.12
N PHE A 256 34.79 -0.17 8.09
CA PHE A 256 33.80 0.18 7.06
C PHE A 256 32.39 -0.37 7.38
N VAL A 257 32.27 -1.22 8.40
CA VAL A 257 30.98 -1.79 8.82
C VAL A 257 30.16 -0.72 9.55
N GLU A 258 28.92 -0.53 9.11
CA GLU A 258 27.97 0.38 9.77
C GLU A 258 27.52 -0.18 11.13
N ASP A 259 27.20 0.72 12.06
CA ASP A 259 26.66 0.36 13.37
C ASP A 259 25.35 1.15 13.66
N PRO A 260 24.18 0.48 13.64
CA PRO A 260 23.95 -0.94 13.30
C PRO A 260 24.03 -1.21 11.79
N ALA A 261 24.60 -2.35 11.42
CA ALA A 261 24.70 -2.79 10.02
C ALA A 261 23.33 -3.13 9.40
N GLN A 262 22.34 -3.47 10.22
CA GLN A 262 20.98 -3.75 9.79
C GLN A 262 19.98 -3.03 10.70
N VAL A 263 19.05 -2.29 10.10
CA VAL A 263 18.08 -1.49 10.83
C VAL A 263 16.71 -2.19 10.87
N TRP A 264 16.17 -2.34 12.08
CA TRP A 264 14.80 -2.73 12.37
C TRP A 264 14.04 -1.53 12.91
N GLY A 265 13.12 -0.99 12.12
CA GLY A 265 12.35 0.19 12.47
C GLY A 265 11.36 0.57 11.37
N SER A 266 10.56 1.59 11.58
CA SER A 266 9.64 2.10 10.57
C SER A 266 10.43 2.66 9.38
N PRO A 267 9.93 2.49 8.13
CA PRO A 267 10.57 3.04 6.96
C PRO A 267 10.53 4.58 6.95
N GLU A 268 11.41 5.19 6.18
CA GLU A 268 11.33 6.60 5.84
C GLU A 268 10.15 6.86 4.90
N ILE A 269 9.37 7.90 5.17
CA ILE A 269 8.37 8.46 4.25
C ILE A 269 8.88 9.80 3.77
N LYS A 270 9.46 9.82 2.57
CA LYS A 270 10.05 11.02 1.96
C LYS A 270 9.00 12.05 1.56
N GLY A 271 7.80 11.57 1.25
CA GLY A 271 6.64 12.40 0.95
C GLY A 271 5.39 11.54 0.77
N ASP A 272 4.28 11.95 1.41
CA ASP A 272 2.98 11.31 1.34
C ASP A 272 1.92 12.39 1.10
N LEU A 273 1.52 12.55 -0.16
CA LEU A 273 0.50 13.50 -0.59
C LEU A 273 -0.81 12.76 -0.82
N LYS A 274 -1.88 13.22 -0.17
CA LYS A 274 -3.22 12.68 -0.32
C LYS A 274 -4.20 13.79 -0.64
N PHE A 275 -5.11 13.50 -1.54
CA PHE A 275 -6.22 14.36 -1.89
C PHE A 275 -7.49 13.53 -1.96
N PHE A 276 -8.57 14.02 -1.34
CA PHE A 276 -9.91 13.43 -1.39
C PHE A 276 -10.94 14.51 -1.72
N ALA A 277 -11.95 14.12 -2.50
CA ALA A 277 -13.08 14.95 -2.80
C ALA A 277 -14.37 14.12 -2.67
N LYS A 278 -15.43 14.75 -2.14
CA LYS A 278 -16.81 14.22 -2.14
C LYS A 278 -17.74 15.34 -2.56
N ALA A 279 -18.69 15.04 -3.43
CA ALA A 279 -19.73 15.96 -3.84
C ALA A 279 -21.08 15.25 -3.85
N GLY A 280 -22.12 15.96 -3.49
CA GLY A 280 -23.51 15.54 -3.60
C GLY A 280 -24.34 16.66 -4.19
N LEU A 281 -25.35 16.29 -4.98
CA LEU A 281 -26.30 17.20 -5.60
C LEU A 281 -27.69 16.57 -5.58
N GLU A 282 -28.63 17.20 -4.90
CA GLU A 282 -30.04 16.83 -4.98
C GLU A 282 -30.55 17.13 -6.41
N LEU A 283 -31.08 16.11 -7.07
CA LEU A 283 -31.63 16.20 -8.42
C LEU A 283 -33.12 16.60 -8.37
N ASP A 284 -33.79 16.06 -7.37
CA ASP A 284 -35.18 16.35 -7.00
C ASP A 284 -35.40 16.09 -5.50
N GLN A 285 -36.64 16.07 -5.02
CA GLN A 285 -36.97 15.89 -3.60
C GLN A 285 -36.61 14.46 -3.08
N ASN A 286 -36.48 13.49 -3.97
CA ASN A 286 -36.32 12.07 -3.62
C ASN A 286 -35.07 11.45 -4.23
N SER A 287 -34.24 12.22 -4.95
CA SER A 287 -33.04 11.68 -5.60
C SER A 287 -31.84 12.61 -5.53
N GLU A 288 -30.67 12.01 -5.45
CA GLU A 288 -29.38 12.73 -5.46
C GLU A 288 -28.37 12.07 -6.42
N ALA A 289 -27.54 12.88 -7.01
CA ALA A 289 -26.30 12.45 -7.64
C ALA A 289 -25.14 12.62 -6.66
N TYR A 290 -24.22 11.67 -6.65
CA TYR A 290 -23.03 11.75 -5.82
C TYR A 290 -21.76 11.39 -6.58
N LEU A 291 -20.66 11.96 -6.13
CA LEU A 291 -19.32 11.68 -6.62
C LEU A 291 -18.36 11.69 -5.44
N PHE A 292 -17.42 10.75 -5.41
CA PHE A 292 -16.25 10.86 -4.55
C PHE A 292 -15.04 10.18 -5.16
N GLY A 293 -13.86 10.61 -4.75
CA GLY A 293 -12.63 10.00 -5.23
C GLY A 293 -11.40 10.53 -4.54
N ASN A 294 -10.27 9.87 -4.81
CA ASN A 294 -8.98 10.25 -4.28
C ASN A 294 -7.88 10.22 -5.34
N TYR A 295 -6.82 10.94 -5.04
CA TYR A 295 -5.51 10.78 -5.61
C TYR A 295 -4.47 10.82 -4.48
N ALA A 296 -3.59 9.84 -4.44
CA ALA A 296 -2.49 9.81 -3.47
C ALA A 296 -1.17 9.42 -4.14
N ARG A 297 -0.06 9.99 -3.64
CA ARG A 297 1.30 9.62 -4.06
C ARG A 297 2.20 9.62 -2.84
N ARG A 298 2.77 8.46 -2.56
CA ARG A 298 3.65 8.25 -1.41
C ARG A 298 4.98 7.66 -1.85
N GLU A 299 6.09 8.22 -1.37
CA GLU A 299 7.45 7.71 -1.55
C GLU A 299 7.96 7.15 -0.23
N VAL A 300 8.33 5.88 -0.24
CA VAL A 300 8.76 5.12 0.94
C VAL A 300 10.12 4.50 0.67
N GLU A 301 11.02 4.52 1.65
CA GLU A 301 12.29 3.81 1.64
C GLU A 301 12.48 3.06 2.97
N GLY A 302 12.61 1.74 2.89
CA GLY A 302 12.83 0.86 4.04
C GLY A 302 14.22 0.23 4.02
N GLY A 303 14.57 -0.37 5.15
CA GLY A 303 15.79 -1.16 5.28
C GLY A 303 15.68 -2.55 4.67
N PHE A 304 16.77 -3.28 4.70
CA PHE A 304 16.85 -4.67 4.25
C PHE A 304 17.83 -5.46 5.14
N TYR A 305 18.08 -6.74 4.79
CA TYR A 305 19.04 -7.58 5.50
C TYR A 305 20.48 -7.23 5.13
N PHE A 306 21.36 -7.19 6.13
CA PHE A 306 22.81 -6.97 5.95
C PHE A 306 23.45 -8.08 5.10
N ARG A 307 24.32 -7.69 4.21
CA ARG A 307 25.16 -8.53 3.35
C ARG A 307 26.58 -8.51 3.88
N ASN A 308 26.89 -9.54 4.66
CA ASN A 308 28.21 -9.68 5.28
C ASN A 308 29.30 -9.85 4.20
N PRO A 309 30.41 -9.11 4.27
CA PRO A 309 31.45 -9.13 3.23
C PRO A 309 32.28 -10.42 3.17
N HIS A 310 32.04 -11.36 4.08
CA HIS A 310 32.77 -12.63 4.15
C HIS A 310 32.01 -13.83 3.58
N ASN A 311 30.68 -13.88 3.74
CA ASN A 311 29.91 -15.09 3.51
C ASN A 311 28.58 -14.88 2.78
N ARG A 312 28.40 -13.74 2.13
CA ARG A 312 27.17 -13.55 1.34
C ARG A 312 27.21 -14.41 0.09
N GLY A 313 26.32 -15.42 0.01
CA GLY A 313 26.19 -16.30 -1.14
C GLY A 313 25.99 -15.55 -2.46
N GLY A 314 26.72 -15.94 -3.49
CA GLY A 314 26.71 -15.30 -4.80
C GLY A 314 27.31 -13.88 -4.85
N VAL A 315 27.96 -13.43 -3.77
CA VAL A 315 28.63 -12.11 -3.70
C VAL A 315 30.07 -12.28 -3.17
N ASN A 316 30.22 -12.83 -1.97
CA ASN A 316 31.51 -12.93 -1.28
C ASN A 316 31.87 -14.39 -0.91
N ASP A 317 30.89 -15.29 -0.92
CA ASP A 317 31.04 -16.69 -0.49
C ASP A 317 31.63 -17.55 -1.61
N GLY A 318 32.89 -17.89 -1.48
CA GLY A 318 33.61 -18.84 -2.35
C GLY A 318 33.52 -20.31 -1.90
N GLY A 319 32.70 -20.59 -0.86
CA GLY A 319 32.60 -21.92 -0.24
C GLY A 319 33.58 -22.11 0.93
N THR A 320 33.87 -23.33 1.25
CA THR A 320 34.81 -23.69 2.33
C THR A 320 35.90 -24.63 1.83
N ASN A 321 37.10 -24.50 2.39
CA ASN A 321 38.19 -25.46 2.11
C ASN A 321 38.04 -26.76 2.94
N ASP A 322 38.94 -27.71 2.74
CA ASP A 322 38.95 -29.00 3.45
C ASP A 322 39.10 -28.86 4.99
N SER A 323 39.63 -27.71 5.45
CA SER A 323 39.77 -27.39 6.87
C SER A 323 38.52 -26.73 7.45
N GLY A 324 37.49 -26.46 6.63
CA GLY A 324 36.25 -25.79 7.03
C GLY A 324 36.35 -24.25 7.11
N GLU A 325 37.43 -23.69 6.59
CA GLU A 325 37.59 -22.22 6.54
C GLU A 325 36.81 -21.61 5.38
N GLN A 326 36.13 -20.49 5.61
CA GLN A 326 35.40 -19.74 4.59
C GLN A 326 36.36 -19.17 3.55
N LEU A 327 36.06 -19.37 2.28
CA LEU A 327 36.83 -18.83 1.16
C LEU A 327 36.13 -17.61 0.55
N LEU A 328 36.94 -16.70 0.02
CA LEU A 328 36.47 -15.53 -0.70
C LEU A 328 36.07 -15.90 -2.14
N LEU A 329 34.93 -15.43 -2.60
CA LEU A 329 34.55 -15.52 -4.01
C LEU A 329 35.30 -14.43 -4.80
N VAL A 330 36.21 -14.84 -5.67
CA VAL A 330 37.01 -13.98 -6.52
C VAL A 330 36.62 -14.19 -7.98
N ALA A 331 36.41 -13.09 -8.70
CA ALA A 331 36.14 -13.10 -10.13
C ALA A 331 37.41 -12.95 -10.93
N ASP A 332 37.48 -13.66 -12.05
CA ASP A 332 38.42 -13.43 -13.14
C ASP A 332 37.71 -12.57 -14.20
N LEU A 333 38.22 -11.37 -14.44
CA LEU A 333 37.63 -10.39 -15.35
C LEU A 333 38.06 -10.59 -16.81
N THR A 334 39.02 -11.50 -17.05
CA THR A 334 39.45 -11.79 -18.42
C THR A 334 38.44 -12.70 -19.13
N PRO A 335 38.15 -12.49 -20.43
CA PRO A 335 37.14 -13.28 -21.15
C PRO A 335 37.44 -14.77 -21.26
N ASP A 336 38.73 -15.14 -21.18
CA ASP A 336 39.23 -16.51 -21.30
C ASP A 336 39.67 -17.13 -19.96
N LEU A 337 39.39 -16.43 -18.85
CA LEU A 337 39.76 -16.81 -17.49
C LEU A 337 41.28 -17.01 -17.32
N SER A 338 42.08 -16.17 -17.99
CA SER A 338 43.55 -16.20 -17.95
C SER A 338 44.17 -15.26 -16.92
N GLY A 339 43.34 -14.59 -16.10
CA GLY A 339 43.79 -13.58 -15.11
C GLY A 339 44.57 -14.17 -13.92
N ASN A 340 44.65 -15.49 -13.81
CA ASN A 340 45.31 -16.24 -12.71
C ASN A 340 44.77 -15.79 -11.32
N CYS A 341 43.44 -15.60 -11.22
CA CYS A 341 42.80 -15.17 -9.99
C CYS A 341 42.73 -16.36 -8.99
N PRO A 342 43.06 -16.13 -7.73
CA PRO A 342 43.04 -17.15 -6.71
C PRO A 342 41.60 -17.55 -6.34
N THR A 343 41.39 -18.84 -6.06
CA THR A 343 40.08 -19.38 -5.62
C THR A 343 40.12 -19.91 -4.19
N ASP A 344 41.28 -19.83 -3.52
CA ASP A 344 41.59 -20.47 -2.24
C ASP A 344 41.95 -19.46 -1.13
N ILE A 345 41.55 -18.21 -1.28
CA ILE A 345 41.81 -17.19 -0.24
C ILE A 345 40.89 -17.43 0.95
N ALA A 346 41.46 -17.85 2.09
CA ALA A 346 40.74 -17.89 3.35
C ALA A 346 40.39 -16.46 3.82
N VAL A 347 39.13 -16.24 4.15
CA VAL A 347 38.64 -14.90 4.56
C VAL A 347 39.24 -14.45 5.89
N GLY A 348 39.46 -15.36 6.83
CA GLY A 348 39.98 -15.04 8.15
C GLY A 348 39.06 -14.17 8.96
N SER A 349 39.62 -13.34 9.86
CA SER A 349 38.86 -12.43 10.70
C SER A 349 38.62 -11.06 10.02
N ASN A 350 39.51 -10.65 9.13
CA ASN A 350 39.37 -9.44 8.33
C ASN A 350 40.08 -9.63 6.98
N VAL A 351 39.34 -9.88 5.91
CA VAL A 351 39.88 -10.12 4.57
C VAL A 351 40.68 -8.93 4.04
N LEU A 352 40.35 -7.70 4.43
CA LEU A 352 41.02 -6.48 3.97
C LEU A 352 42.46 -6.37 4.46
N GLU A 353 42.83 -7.09 5.52
CA GLU A 353 44.19 -7.15 6.06
C GLU A 353 44.96 -8.41 5.62
N ASN A 354 44.28 -9.29 4.87
CA ASN A 354 44.91 -10.51 4.36
C ASN A 354 45.95 -10.18 3.28
N PRO A 355 47.25 -10.47 3.49
CA PRO A 355 48.27 -10.15 2.50
C PRO A 355 48.09 -10.87 1.16
N VAL A 356 47.52 -12.08 1.16
CA VAL A 356 47.21 -12.83 -0.06
C VAL A 356 46.14 -12.11 -0.87
N TYR A 357 45.07 -11.69 -0.22
CA TYR A 357 44.03 -10.89 -0.86
C TYR A 357 44.61 -9.60 -1.47
N ILE A 358 45.35 -8.83 -0.69
CA ILE A 358 45.89 -7.53 -1.12
C ILE A 358 46.83 -7.73 -2.33
N ASN A 359 47.72 -8.75 -2.30
CA ASN A 359 48.71 -8.92 -3.34
C ASN A 359 48.18 -9.64 -4.59
N GLN A 360 47.22 -10.51 -4.46
CA GLN A 360 46.75 -11.37 -5.56
C GLN A 360 45.39 -10.97 -6.13
N VAL A 361 44.61 -10.18 -5.42
CA VAL A 361 43.28 -9.69 -5.89
C VAL A 361 43.28 -8.18 -6.00
N ALA A 362 43.33 -7.45 -4.90
CA ALA A 362 43.17 -6.00 -4.90
C ALA A 362 44.21 -5.23 -5.75
N ASN A 363 45.40 -5.78 -5.94
CA ASN A 363 46.43 -5.22 -6.80
C ASN A 363 46.50 -5.81 -8.21
N ASN A 364 45.63 -6.80 -8.53
CA ASN A 364 45.58 -7.44 -9.83
C ASN A 364 44.37 -6.91 -10.62
N PRO A 365 44.57 -6.16 -11.71
CA PRO A 365 43.45 -5.58 -12.47
C PRO A 365 42.57 -6.61 -13.20
N ASP A 366 43.05 -7.84 -13.32
CA ASP A 366 42.31 -8.94 -13.95
C ASP A 366 41.44 -9.71 -12.94
N CYS A 367 41.62 -9.45 -11.63
CA CYS A 367 40.86 -10.09 -10.55
C CYS A 367 39.97 -9.06 -9.83
N PHE A 368 38.84 -9.53 -9.28
CA PHE A 368 37.92 -8.66 -8.56
C PHE A 368 37.21 -9.41 -7.43
N ALA A 369 37.02 -8.74 -6.30
CA ALA A 369 36.12 -9.15 -5.24
C ALA A 369 35.25 -7.99 -4.78
N PHE A 370 33.98 -8.24 -4.42
CA PHE A 370 33.05 -7.19 -4.01
C PHE A 370 33.47 -6.42 -2.74
N ASN A 371 34.44 -6.92 -2.00
CA ASN A 371 35.09 -6.18 -0.91
C ASN A 371 35.78 -4.88 -1.37
N GLU A 372 36.06 -4.73 -2.66
CA GLU A 372 36.58 -3.49 -3.24
C GLU A 372 35.52 -2.37 -3.33
N LEU A 373 34.27 -2.74 -3.61
CA LEU A 373 33.14 -1.81 -3.64
C LEU A 373 32.49 -1.65 -2.26
N PHE A 374 32.41 -2.75 -1.50
CA PHE A 374 31.72 -2.80 -0.21
C PHE A 374 32.61 -3.48 0.85
N PRO A 375 33.67 -2.81 1.31
CA PRO A 375 34.64 -3.40 2.23
C PRO A 375 34.02 -3.76 3.59
N GLY A 376 32.97 -3.09 4.03
CA GLY A 376 32.20 -3.37 5.24
C GLY A 376 30.97 -4.26 5.01
N GLY A 377 30.78 -4.77 3.78
CA GLY A 377 29.50 -5.30 3.37
C GLY A 377 28.49 -4.19 3.05
N PHE A 378 27.24 -4.57 2.82
CA PHE A 378 26.20 -3.57 2.49
C PHE A 378 24.82 -4.02 2.97
N THR A 379 23.94 -3.06 3.17
CA THR A 379 22.53 -3.30 3.46
C THR A 379 21.71 -2.58 2.41
N PRO A 380 21.02 -3.32 1.52
CA PRO A 380 20.15 -2.70 0.54
C PRO A 380 19.09 -1.82 1.20
N LYS A 381 18.67 -0.78 0.50
CA LYS A 381 17.50 0.01 0.83
C LYS A 381 16.44 -0.26 -0.22
N PHE A 382 15.29 -0.77 0.23
CA PHE A 382 14.19 -1.13 -0.65
C PHE A 382 13.01 -0.22 -0.42
N GLY A 383 12.42 0.25 -1.50
CA GLY A 383 11.31 1.18 -1.43
C GLY A 383 10.66 1.37 -2.78
N GLY A 384 10.03 2.52 -2.94
CA GLY A 384 9.38 2.89 -4.17
C GLY A 384 8.35 3.98 -4.01
N ILE A 385 7.61 4.19 -5.09
CA ILE A 385 6.54 5.18 -5.17
C ILE A 385 5.22 4.45 -5.35
N VAL A 386 4.30 4.66 -4.40
CA VAL A 386 2.91 4.21 -4.51
C VAL A 386 2.08 5.36 -5.03
N THR A 387 1.35 5.13 -6.13
CA THR A 387 0.35 6.06 -6.66
C THR A 387 -1.01 5.38 -6.65
N ASP A 388 -2.01 6.04 -6.09
CA ASP A 388 -3.37 5.51 -5.94
C ASP A 388 -4.40 6.52 -6.41
N ALA A 389 -5.42 6.04 -7.13
CA ALA A 389 -6.54 6.86 -7.56
C ALA A 389 -7.84 6.05 -7.54
N LEU A 390 -8.91 6.69 -7.11
CA LEU A 390 -10.27 6.16 -7.14
C LEU A 390 -11.23 7.25 -7.59
N LEU A 391 -12.20 6.88 -8.40
CA LEU A 391 -13.37 7.69 -8.74
C LEU A 391 -14.61 6.81 -8.63
N VAL A 392 -15.60 7.30 -7.90
CA VAL A 392 -16.94 6.71 -7.82
C VAL A 392 -17.96 7.77 -8.20
N VAL A 393 -18.89 7.40 -9.04
CA VAL A 393 -20.02 8.25 -9.43
C VAL A 393 -21.30 7.43 -9.34
N GLY A 394 -22.39 8.07 -8.92
CA GLY A 394 -23.66 7.37 -8.82
C GLY A 394 -24.84 8.30 -8.62
N THR A 395 -26.01 7.69 -8.65
CA THR A 395 -27.28 8.32 -8.28
C THR A 395 -28.06 7.36 -7.42
N ARG A 396 -28.71 7.86 -6.40
CA ARG A 396 -29.59 7.11 -5.52
C ARG A 396 -30.84 7.90 -5.20
N GLY A 397 -31.89 7.22 -4.84
CA GLY A 397 -33.15 7.85 -4.49
C GLY A 397 -34.28 6.88 -4.31
N GLU A 398 -35.50 7.42 -4.20
CA GLU A 398 -36.74 6.70 -4.07
C GLU A 398 -37.67 7.04 -5.25
N LEU A 399 -38.21 6.01 -5.90
CA LEU A 399 -39.19 6.17 -6.98
C LEU A 399 -40.60 6.36 -6.38
N ASP A 400 -41.54 6.84 -7.18
CA ASP A 400 -42.94 7.07 -6.79
C ASP A 400 -43.66 5.86 -6.16
N ASN A 401 -43.15 4.67 -6.42
CA ASN A 401 -43.68 3.42 -5.88
C ASN A 401 -42.95 2.94 -4.62
N GLU A 402 -42.22 3.83 -3.93
CA GLU A 402 -41.41 3.55 -2.73
C GLU A 402 -40.26 2.55 -2.97
N LEU A 403 -39.83 2.37 -4.21
CA LEU A 403 -38.67 1.57 -4.53
C LEU A 403 -37.41 2.45 -4.41
N ASN A 404 -36.56 2.15 -3.44
CA ASN A 404 -35.25 2.77 -3.33
C ASN A 404 -34.29 2.14 -4.34
N TYR A 405 -33.42 2.97 -4.90
CA TYR A 405 -32.37 2.56 -5.84
C TYR A 405 -31.04 3.24 -5.56
N ASP A 406 -29.95 2.56 -5.89
CA ASP A 406 -28.60 3.11 -5.99
C ASP A 406 -27.92 2.52 -7.22
N VAL A 407 -27.57 3.37 -8.17
CA VAL A 407 -26.86 2.99 -9.39
C VAL A 407 -25.51 3.70 -9.39
N SER A 408 -24.43 2.93 -9.47
CA SER A 408 -23.08 3.50 -9.36
C SER A 408 -22.07 2.81 -10.24
N GLY A 409 -21.06 3.58 -10.65
CA GLY A 409 -19.84 3.11 -11.29
C GLY A 409 -18.61 3.54 -10.49
N ALA A 410 -17.62 2.66 -10.42
CA ALA A 410 -16.34 2.93 -9.79
C ALA A 410 -15.18 2.56 -10.72
N TYR A 411 -14.11 3.33 -10.66
CA TYR A 411 -12.83 3.03 -11.29
C TYR A 411 -11.71 3.34 -10.32
N GLY A 412 -10.83 2.38 -10.07
CA GLY A 412 -9.70 2.53 -9.18
C GLY A 412 -8.44 1.94 -9.75
N THR A 413 -7.30 2.54 -9.42
CA THR A 413 -5.98 2.05 -9.79
C THR A 413 -4.99 2.28 -8.66
N ASN A 414 -4.13 1.30 -8.44
CA ASN A 414 -2.99 1.41 -7.54
C ASN A 414 -1.74 0.95 -8.29
N GLU A 415 -0.72 1.78 -8.28
CA GLU A 415 0.53 1.58 -9.01
C GLU A 415 1.71 1.66 -8.04
N ILE A 416 2.68 0.77 -8.20
CA ILE A 416 3.91 0.76 -7.42
C ILE A 416 5.10 0.70 -8.35
N ASP A 417 5.91 1.77 -8.34
CA ASP A 417 7.24 1.82 -8.93
C ASP A 417 8.26 1.40 -7.88
N TYR A 418 8.88 0.24 -8.04
CA TYR A 418 9.88 -0.25 -7.10
C TYR A 418 11.23 0.42 -7.31
N ALA A 419 11.95 0.64 -6.22
CA ALA A 419 13.31 1.15 -6.20
C ALA A 419 14.15 0.38 -5.18
N ILE A 420 15.37 0.04 -5.54
CA ILE A 420 16.34 -0.54 -4.61
C ILE A 420 17.69 0.15 -4.80
N SER A 421 18.34 0.49 -3.70
CA SER A 421 19.64 1.16 -3.70
C SER A 421 20.58 0.53 -2.69
N ASN A 422 21.84 0.96 -2.69
CA ASN A 422 22.90 0.38 -1.88
C ASN A 422 22.99 -1.14 -2.06
N THR A 423 22.93 -1.58 -3.31
CA THR A 423 22.96 -3.01 -3.72
C THR A 423 23.67 -3.15 -5.05
N ILE A 424 23.79 -4.38 -5.54
CA ILE A 424 24.52 -4.75 -6.76
C ILE A 424 23.79 -5.85 -7.52
N ASN A 425 24.06 -5.97 -8.82
CA ASN A 425 23.90 -7.22 -9.56
C ASN A 425 25.28 -7.91 -9.64
N PRO A 426 25.57 -8.92 -8.80
CA PRO A 426 26.92 -9.47 -8.69
C PRO A 426 27.47 -10.03 -10.00
N SER A 427 26.58 -10.55 -10.87
CA SER A 427 27.01 -11.13 -12.15
C SER A 427 27.62 -10.11 -13.11
N LEU A 428 27.41 -8.81 -12.89
CA LEU A 428 27.97 -7.72 -13.70
C LEU A 428 29.38 -7.30 -13.27
N GLY A 429 29.85 -7.78 -12.12
CA GLY A 429 31.18 -7.42 -11.60
C GLY A 429 31.30 -5.94 -11.24
N PRO A 430 32.50 -5.34 -11.44
CA PRO A 430 32.76 -3.94 -11.07
C PRO A 430 31.90 -2.92 -11.81
N GLU A 431 31.32 -3.27 -12.96
CA GLU A 431 30.47 -2.40 -13.77
C GLU A 431 28.99 -2.36 -13.27
N THR A 432 28.70 -3.03 -12.16
CA THR A 432 27.35 -3.05 -11.59
C THR A 432 26.90 -1.68 -11.10
N PRO A 433 25.69 -1.20 -11.45
CA PRO A 433 25.09 -0.09 -10.73
C PRO A 433 24.85 -0.44 -9.26
N THR A 434 24.73 0.57 -8.41
CA THR A 434 24.38 0.41 -6.98
C THR A 434 22.94 0.81 -6.67
N SER A 435 22.18 1.19 -7.70
CA SER A 435 20.75 1.51 -7.61
C SER A 435 20.04 1.01 -8.86
N PHE A 436 18.82 0.49 -8.68
CA PHE A 436 18.02 -0.11 -9.73
C PHE A 436 16.54 0.26 -9.58
N ASN A 437 15.80 0.23 -10.70
CA ASN A 437 14.36 0.12 -10.73
C ASN A 437 13.99 -1.33 -11.08
N PRO A 438 13.55 -2.14 -10.10
CA PRO A 438 13.23 -3.56 -10.33
C PRO A 438 11.97 -3.78 -11.17
N GLY A 439 11.16 -2.76 -11.40
CA GLY A 439 9.93 -2.83 -12.18
C GLY A 439 8.75 -2.16 -11.50
N ARG A 440 7.58 -2.35 -12.11
CA ARG A 440 6.33 -1.72 -11.67
C ARG A 440 5.20 -2.73 -11.68
N TYR A 441 4.31 -2.63 -10.68
CA TYR A 441 3.04 -3.34 -10.65
C TYR A 441 1.89 -2.36 -10.66
N ILE A 442 0.83 -2.71 -11.40
CA ILE A 442 -0.40 -1.91 -11.50
C ILE A 442 -1.60 -2.82 -11.29
N GLN A 443 -2.41 -2.50 -10.29
CA GLN A 443 -3.74 -3.07 -10.11
C GLN A 443 -4.77 -2.07 -10.61
N THR A 444 -5.73 -2.54 -11.42
CA THR A 444 -6.85 -1.74 -11.92
C THR A 444 -8.14 -2.47 -11.68
N GLU A 445 -9.14 -1.78 -11.15
CA GLU A 445 -10.49 -2.31 -10.96
C GLU A 445 -11.52 -1.32 -11.48
N ALA A 446 -12.57 -1.86 -12.10
CA ALA A 446 -13.76 -1.09 -12.46
C ALA A 446 -14.99 -1.90 -12.05
N SER A 447 -15.99 -1.24 -11.49
CA SER A 447 -17.24 -1.89 -11.12
C SER A 447 -18.46 -1.06 -11.52
N PHE A 448 -19.56 -1.76 -11.75
CA PHE A 448 -20.86 -1.19 -11.95
C PHE A 448 -21.86 -1.92 -11.06
N ASN A 449 -22.65 -1.18 -10.29
CA ASN A 449 -23.58 -1.69 -9.31
C ASN A 449 -24.96 -1.10 -9.53
N ILE A 450 -25.98 -1.95 -9.39
CA ILE A 450 -27.38 -1.56 -9.26
C ILE A 450 -27.91 -2.25 -8.01
N ASP A 451 -28.34 -1.47 -7.04
CA ASP A 451 -28.93 -1.93 -5.79
C ASP A 451 -30.35 -1.36 -5.71
N ILE A 452 -31.33 -2.20 -5.35
CA ILE A 452 -32.72 -1.79 -5.15
C ILE A 452 -33.24 -2.38 -3.85
N ASN A 453 -34.12 -1.66 -3.17
CA ASN A 453 -34.82 -2.20 -2.00
C ASN A 453 -36.20 -1.56 -1.81
N LYS A 454 -37.06 -2.29 -1.10
CA LYS A 454 -38.41 -1.83 -0.79
C LYS A 454 -38.93 -2.53 0.46
N TYR A 455 -39.76 -1.81 1.22
CA TYR A 455 -40.61 -2.38 2.26
C TYR A 455 -41.97 -2.82 1.66
N ILE A 456 -42.37 -4.05 1.93
CA ILE A 456 -43.62 -4.66 1.39
C ILE A 456 -44.52 -4.99 2.56
N ASP A 457 -45.71 -4.38 2.60
CA ASP A 457 -46.76 -4.78 3.56
C ASP A 457 -47.30 -6.15 3.19
N ILE A 458 -47.08 -7.11 4.07
CA ILE A 458 -47.58 -8.51 3.92
C ILE A 458 -48.70 -8.82 4.88
N GLY A 459 -49.28 -7.81 5.56
CA GLY A 459 -50.35 -7.95 6.54
C GLY A 459 -49.90 -8.50 7.89
N GLY A 460 -48.60 -8.42 8.19
CA GLY A 460 -47.97 -8.72 9.48
C GLY A 460 -47.88 -7.51 10.40
N ASN A 461 -47.16 -7.66 11.52
CA ASN A 461 -46.92 -6.54 12.45
C ASN A 461 -45.95 -5.51 11.89
N GLU A 462 -44.97 -5.97 11.12
CA GLU A 462 -43.98 -5.15 10.46
C GLU A 462 -43.93 -5.46 8.94
N PRO A 463 -43.51 -4.50 8.10
CA PRO A 463 -43.34 -4.78 6.68
C PRO A 463 -42.16 -5.70 6.42
N LEU A 464 -42.24 -6.53 5.38
CA LEU A 464 -41.12 -7.31 4.87
C LEU A 464 -40.16 -6.39 4.12
N PHE A 465 -38.90 -6.31 4.56
CA PHE A 465 -37.85 -5.68 3.79
C PHE A 465 -37.37 -6.65 2.71
N LEU A 466 -37.27 -6.17 1.48
CA LEU A 466 -36.72 -6.91 0.35
C LEU A 466 -35.71 -6.06 -0.39
N ALA A 467 -34.51 -6.60 -0.60
CA ALA A 467 -33.46 -5.97 -1.39
C ALA A 467 -32.93 -6.91 -2.46
N GLY A 468 -32.39 -6.35 -3.52
CA GLY A 468 -31.72 -7.10 -4.57
C GLY A 468 -30.76 -6.22 -5.36
N GLY A 469 -29.78 -6.82 -6.00
CA GLY A 469 -28.84 -6.05 -6.80
C GLY A 469 -27.97 -6.89 -7.70
N ILE A 470 -27.27 -6.17 -8.58
CA ILE A 470 -26.34 -6.71 -9.57
C ILE A 470 -25.02 -5.98 -9.44
N GLU A 471 -23.93 -6.71 -9.41
CA GLU A 471 -22.57 -6.20 -9.52
C GLU A 471 -21.91 -6.77 -10.78
N TYR A 472 -21.30 -5.91 -11.59
CA TYR A 472 -20.31 -6.30 -12.59
C TYR A 472 -18.97 -5.71 -12.22
N ARG A 473 -17.90 -6.53 -12.23
CA ARG A 473 -16.54 -6.09 -11.87
C ARG A 473 -15.52 -6.60 -12.87
N TYR A 474 -14.67 -5.68 -13.32
CA TYR A 474 -13.45 -5.92 -14.07
C TYR A 474 -12.24 -5.71 -13.17
N GLU A 475 -11.29 -6.62 -13.19
CA GLU A 475 -10.03 -6.54 -12.44
C GLU A 475 -8.88 -6.86 -13.39
N ALA A 476 -7.80 -6.09 -13.31
CA ALA A 476 -6.59 -6.33 -14.10
C ALA A 476 -5.34 -6.10 -13.25
N PHE A 477 -4.38 -6.99 -13.41
CA PHE A 477 -3.04 -6.85 -12.83
C PHE A 477 -2.02 -6.79 -13.95
N GLU A 478 -1.15 -5.78 -13.92
CA GLU A 478 -0.12 -5.56 -14.92
C GLU A 478 1.26 -5.49 -14.25
N ALA A 479 2.20 -6.26 -14.79
CA ALA A 479 3.59 -6.27 -14.38
C ALA A 479 4.44 -5.68 -15.51
N ILE A 480 5.24 -4.66 -15.21
CA ILE A 480 6.11 -3.95 -16.15
C ILE A 480 7.57 -4.22 -15.77
N ALA A 481 8.38 -4.56 -16.77
CA ALA A 481 9.78 -4.89 -16.57
C ALA A 481 10.59 -3.75 -15.93
N GLY A 482 11.57 -4.13 -15.13
CA GLY A 482 12.55 -3.23 -14.55
C GLY A 482 13.69 -2.85 -15.50
N ASP A 483 14.64 -2.13 -14.96
CA ASP A 483 15.91 -1.85 -15.66
C ASP A 483 16.62 -3.15 -16.04
N PRO A 484 17.15 -3.31 -17.27
CA PRO A 484 17.85 -4.53 -17.67
C PRO A 484 18.95 -4.94 -16.68
N LYS A 485 19.71 -3.97 -16.14
CA LYS A 485 20.78 -4.20 -15.17
C LYS A 485 20.27 -4.85 -13.86
N SER A 486 18.99 -4.70 -13.52
CA SER A 486 18.40 -5.30 -12.33
C SER A 486 18.11 -6.80 -12.46
N TYR A 487 18.13 -7.37 -13.69
CA TYR A 487 17.80 -8.79 -13.93
C TYR A 487 18.67 -9.48 -14.98
N GLU A 488 19.51 -8.76 -15.72
CA GLU A 488 20.33 -9.37 -16.76
C GLU A 488 21.42 -10.27 -16.17
N VAL A 489 21.79 -11.28 -16.96
CA VAL A 489 22.89 -12.21 -16.66
C VAL A 489 24.19 -11.59 -17.12
N GLY A 490 25.05 -11.26 -16.19
CA GLY A 490 26.37 -10.71 -16.49
C GLY A 490 27.43 -11.81 -16.71
N PRO A 491 28.63 -11.40 -17.15
CA PRO A 491 29.72 -12.33 -17.49
C PRO A 491 30.19 -13.18 -16.30
N LEU A 492 30.05 -12.70 -15.06
CA LEU A 492 30.53 -13.41 -13.87
C LEU A 492 29.53 -14.45 -13.35
N ALA A 493 28.33 -14.58 -13.94
CA ALA A 493 27.35 -15.57 -13.52
C ALA A 493 27.89 -17.02 -13.60
N ALA A 494 28.71 -17.32 -14.62
CA ALA A 494 29.35 -18.63 -14.78
C ALA A 494 30.42 -18.94 -13.70
N GLN A 495 30.87 -17.91 -12.99
CA GLN A 495 31.87 -18.03 -11.90
C GLN A 495 31.21 -18.07 -10.50
N GLY A 496 29.88 -18.24 -10.43
CA GLY A 496 29.14 -18.37 -9.15
C GLY A 496 28.57 -17.08 -8.60
N PHE A 497 28.71 -15.96 -9.31
CA PHE A 497 28.11 -14.70 -8.88
C PHE A 497 26.61 -14.67 -9.15
N GLY A 498 25.85 -14.15 -8.20
CA GLY A 498 24.39 -14.06 -8.24
C GLY A 498 23.89 -13.12 -9.34
N ILE A 499 22.74 -13.48 -9.92
CA ILE A 499 22.12 -12.73 -11.02
C ILE A 499 21.04 -11.80 -10.47
N GLY A 500 20.98 -10.60 -11.02
CA GLY A 500 19.98 -9.58 -10.67
C GLY A 500 20.35 -8.78 -9.41
N SER A 501 19.60 -7.68 -9.17
CA SER A 501 19.81 -6.82 -8.00
C SER A 501 19.65 -7.59 -6.70
N ASN A 502 20.68 -7.59 -5.85
CA ASN A 502 20.72 -8.40 -4.65
C ASN A 502 19.78 -7.85 -3.60
N GLY A 503 18.78 -8.65 -3.24
CA GLY A 503 17.69 -8.28 -2.35
C GLY A 503 16.34 -8.39 -3.05
N PHE A 504 16.13 -7.64 -4.09
CA PHE A 504 14.91 -7.69 -4.91
C PHE A 504 15.30 -7.68 -6.40
N PRO A 505 15.42 -8.85 -7.04
CA PRO A 505 15.75 -8.95 -8.46
C PRO A 505 14.70 -8.30 -9.32
N GLY A 506 15.14 -7.63 -10.39
CA GLY A 506 14.23 -6.98 -11.33
C GLY A 506 13.35 -7.96 -12.09
N LEU A 507 12.14 -7.53 -12.39
CA LEU A 507 11.22 -8.24 -13.27
C LEU A 507 11.78 -8.22 -14.70
N ALA A 508 12.12 -9.38 -15.22
CA ALA A 508 12.65 -9.48 -16.57
C ALA A 508 11.55 -9.23 -17.62
N ALA A 509 11.93 -8.60 -18.75
CA ALA A 509 11.01 -8.25 -19.84
C ALA A 509 10.16 -9.41 -20.37
N ARG A 510 10.67 -10.65 -20.27
CA ARG A 510 9.93 -11.86 -20.67
C ARG A 510 8.72 -12.18 -19.76
N PHE A 511 8.67 -11.60 -18.57
CA PHE A 511 7.61 -11.80 -17.58
C PHE A 511 6.64 -10.61 -17.49
N GLN A 512 6.91 -9.53 -18.23
CA GLN A 512 5.96 -8.43 -18.25
C GLN A 512 4.68 -8.85 -18.97
N GLY A 513 3.56 -8.38 -18.46
CA GLY A 513 2.26 -8.71 -19.02
C GLY A 513 1.12 -8.11 -18.22
N LYS A 514 -0.07 -8.26 -18.78
CA LYS A 514 -1.32 -7.84 -18.16
C LYS A 514 -2.32 -8.97 -18.23
N ASP A 515 -2.80 -9.39 -17.07
CA ASP A 515 -3.89 -10.35 -16.94
C ASP A 515 -5.13 -9.66 -16.41
N SER A 516 -6.30 -10.14 -16.84
CA SER A 516 -7.56 -9.56 -16.38
C SER A 516 -8.64 -10.62 -16.20
N ARG A 517 -9.60 -10.29 -15.34
CA ARG A 517 -10.80 -11.12 -15.13
C ARG A 517 -12.05 -10.26 -14.99
N ASN A 518 -13.18 -10.83 -15.35
CA ASN A 518 -14.48 -10.24 -15.14
C ASN A 518 -15.30 -11.10 -14.18
N SER A 519 -16.16 -10.49 -13.40
CA SER A 519 -17.13 -11.19 -12.58
C SER A 519 -18.48 -10.48 -12.62
N ALA A 520 -19.54 -11.25 -12.56
CA ALA A 520 -20.91 -10.77 -12.38
C ALA A 520 -21.51 -11.45 -11.16
N ALA A 521 -22.20 -10.69 -10.34
CA ALA A 521 -22.90 -11.17 -9.15
C ALA A 521 -24.34 -10.67 -9.13
N LEU A 522 -25.21 -11.51 -8.59
CA LEU A 522 -26.61 -11.20 -8.29
C LEU A 522 -26.87 -11.57 -6.84
N TYR A 523 -27.64 -10.75 -6.14
CA TYR A 523 -28.09 -11.09 -4.79
C TYR A 523 -29.57 -10.71 -4.59
N ILE A 524 -30.22 -11.43 -3.66
CA ILE A 524 -31.53 -11.09 -3.10
C ILE A 524 -31.44 -11.27 -1.59
N ASP A 525 -31.91 -10.28 -0.86
CA ASP A 525 -31.91 -10.23 0.60
C ASP A 525 -33.32 -9.93 1.11
N SER A 526 -33.72 -10.56 2.21
CA SER A 526 -34.99 -10.29 2.86
C SER A 526 -34.85 -10.32 4.37
N GLU A 527 -35.45 -9.33 5.05
CA GLU A 527 -35.48 -9.23 6.51
C GLU A 527 -36.94 -9.05 6.95
N TYR A 528 -37.36 -9.81 7.96
CA TYR A 528 -38.68 -9.67 8.57
C TYR A 528 -38.61 -9.73 10.09
N PHE A 529 -39.19 -8.75 10.73
CA PHE A 529 -39.31 -8.65 12.19
C PHE A 529 -40.63 -9.28 12.62
N PHE A 530 -40.56 -10.35 13.39
CA PHE A 530 -41.72 -10.98 14.02
C PHE A 530 -42.14 -10.27 15.31
N SER A 531 -41.17 -9.64 15.97
CA SER A 531 -41.32 -8.75 17.12
C SER A 531 -40.10 -7.82 17.18
N ASP A 532 -40.11 -6.84 18.09
CA ASP A 532 -38.97 -5.92 18.33
C ASP A 532 -37.65 -6.65 18.62
N ASP A 533 -37.73 -7.83 19.25
CA ASP A 533 -36.58 -8.64 19.67
C ASP A 533 -36.28 -9.84 18.75
N PHE A 534 -37.09 -10.11 17.73
CA PHE A 534 -36.95 -11.30 16.90
C PHE A 534 -37.06 -11.01 15.42
N MET A 535 -35.93 -10.99 14.73
CA MET A 535 -35.81 -10.84 13.29
C MET A 535 -35.37 -12.14 12.62
N VAL A 536 -35.88 -12.41 11.43
CA VAL A 536 -35.40 -13.45 10.52
C VAL A 536 -34.95 -12.80 9.22
N GLY A 537 -33.67 -12.96 8.87
CA GLY A 537 -33.13 -12.55 7.60
C GLY A 537 -32.75 -13.74 6.73
N GLN A 538 -32.93 -13.62 5.42
CA GLN A 538 -32.54 -14.62 4.43
C GLN A 538 -31.89 -13.96 3.24
N LEU A 539 -30.65 -14.37 2.94
CA LEU A 539 -29.86 -13.83 1.86
C LEU A 539 -29.42 -14.91 0.90
N PHE A 540 -29.66 -14.70 -0.39
CA PHE A 540 -29.18 -15.52 -1.49
C PHE A 540 -28.28 -14.67 -2.41
N GLY A 541 -27.10 -15.18 -2.71
CA GLY A 541 -26.22 -14.55 -3.67
C GLY A 541 -25.52 -15.57 -4.56
N THR A 542 -25.27 -15.20 -5.80
CA THR A 542 -24.45 -15.99 -6.73
C THR A 542 -23.46 -15.07 -7.44
N ARG A 543 -22.27 -15.58 -7.69
CA ARG A 543 -21.23 -14.88 -8.45
C ARG A 543 -20.66 -15.80 -9.51
N THR A 544 -20.63 -15.33 -10.75
CA THR A 544 -19.97 -16.02 -11.86
C THR A 544 -18.67 -15.31 -12.17
N LEU A 545 -17.56 -16.04 -12.15
CA LEU A 545 -16.23 -15.56 -12.50
C LEU A 545 -15.89 -16.02 -13.91
N VAL A 546 -15.61 -15.08 -14.81
CA VAL A 546 -15.07 -15.35 -16.15
C VAL A 546 -13.62 -14.90 -16.17
N ILE A 547 -12.70 -15.85 -16.16
CA ILE A 547 -11.26 -15.56 -16.30
C ILE A 547 -10.96 -15.51 -17.79
N LEU A 548 -10.74 -14.32 -18.32
CA LEU A 548 -10.15 -14.12 -19.65
C LEU A 548 -8.64 -14.16 -19.48
N VAL A 549 -8.05 -15.35 -19.56
CA VAL A 549 -6.61 -15.49 -19.73
C VAL A 549 -6.30 -15.07 -21.16
N THR A 550 -5.81 -13.85 -21.35
CA THR A 550 -5.11 -13.50 -22.60
C THR A 550 -3.88 -14.40 -22.63
N GLN A 551 -3.84 -15.35 -23.57
CA GLN A 551 -2.80 -16.39 -23.63
C GLN A 551 -1.41 -15.78 -23.42
N PRO A 552 -0.66 -16.17 -22.36
CA PRO A 552 0.75 -15.87 -22.31
C PRO A 552 1.40 -16.53 -23.52
N LYS A 553 2.26 -15.80 -24.21
CA LYS A 553 3.13 -16.40 -25.22
C LYS A 553 3.72 -17.65 -24.58
N ALA A 554 3.62 -18.80 -25.23
CA ALA A 554 3.83 -20.16 -24.75
C ALA A 554 5.15 -20.48 -24.00
N SER A 555 5.88 -19.50 -23.48
CA SER A 555 7.12 -19.61 -22.72
C SER A 555 6.92 -19.66 -21.18
N CYS A 556 5.74 -19.34 -20.64
CA CYS A 556 5.53 -19.23 -19.20
C CYS A 556 5.16 -20.57 -18.49
N LEU A 557 4.75 -21.61 -19.24
CA LEU A 557 4.29 -22.89 -18.67
C LEU A 557 5.41 -23.93 -18.42
N ARG A 558 6.68 -23.61 -18.72
CA ARG A 558 7.81 -24.54 -18.50
C ARG A 558 8.68 -24.25 -17.27
N ALA A 559 8.35 -23.25 -16.48
CA ALA A 559 9.16 -22.85 -15.32
C ALA A 559 8.56 -23.22 -13.95
N ILE A 560 7.45 -24.00 -13.92
CA ILE A 560 6.90 -24.54 -12.68
C ILE A 560 6.82 -26.07 -12.81
N ASN A 561 7.99 -26.71 -12.84
CA ASN A 561 8.22 -28.11 -12.51
C ASN A 561 9.63 -28.26 -11.96
#